data_141c2addfc51df51240a48bba2156f2f
#
_entry.id   141c2addfc51df51240a48bba2156f2f
#
_cell.length_a   1.000
_cell.length_b   1.000
_cell.length_c   1.000
_cell.angle_alpha   90.00
_cell.angle_beta   90.00
_cell.angle_gamma   90.00
#
_symmetry.space_group_name_H-M   'P 1'
#
loop_
_entity.id
_entity.type
_entity.pdbx_description
1 polymer ?
#
loop_
_entity_poly.entity_id
_entity_poly.type
_entity_poly.pdbx_seq_one_letter_code
_entity_poly.pdbx_strand_id
1 'polypeptide(L)'
;MKAGLLIVDMQESIVRKKMDQTSIDHACEYINHVANVLRSNDHTVVHVQDVEGMEEAASDEYRIIPEVDVNEKDLTVTKEASNAFWQTDLEQVLKSHGIELVIIAGFAAEECVLFTYNGAMERGFRPVMLQNGILSIHPEAVASTYRDRNVISYPVVDYLYKFN
;
A
#
# COMPACT_ATOMS: atom_id res chain seq x y z
N MET A 1 5.31 15.18 -11.45
CA MET A 1 4.87 13.77 -11.52
C MET A 1 3.91 13.51 -10.39
N LYS A 2 2.69 13.08 -10.71
CA LYS A 2 1.67 12.77 -9.70
C LYS A 2 1.92 11.38 -9.11
N ALA A 3 1.91 11.28 -7.78
CA ALA A 3 2.14 10.04 -7.06
C ALA A 3 0.86 9.54 -6.36
N GLY A 4 0.77 8.21 -6.21
CA GLY A 4 -0.22 7.55 -5.37
C GLY A 4 0.45 6.56 -4.43
N LEU A 5 0.03 6.51 -3.17
CA LEU A 5 0.41 5.47 -2.22
C LEU A 5 -0.70 4.44 -2.14
N LEU A 6 -0.39 3.19 -2.41
CA LEU A 6 -1.26 2.05 -2.16
C LEU A 6 -0.85 1.39 -0.84
N ILE A 7 -1.76 1.37 0.12
CA ILE A 7 -1.57 0.70 1.41
C ILE A 7 -2.38 -0.60 1.34
N VAL A 8 -1.69 -1.72 1.17
CA VAL A 8 -2.29 -3.01 0.81
C VAL A 8 -2.49 -3.89 2.05
N ASP A 9 -3.72 -4.32 2.26
CA ASP A 9 -4.14 -5.36 3.21
C ASP A 9 -3.69 -5.14 4.68
N MET A 10 -3.58 -3.89 5.10
CA MET A 10 -3.28 -3.53 6.49
C MET A 10 -4.56 -3.63 7.35
N GLN A 11 -5.08 -4.86 7.50
CA GLN A 11 -6.37 -5.17 8.12
C GLN A 11 -6.22 -6.07 9.35
N GLU A 12 -7.18 -5.94 10.31
CA GLU A 12 -7.20 -6.71 11.56
C GLU A 12 -7.16 -8.24 11.30
N SER A 13 -7.95 -8.72 10.35
CA SER A 13 -8.01 -10.16 9.99
C SER A 13 -6.71 -10.70 9.40
N ILE A 14 -5.88 -9.84 8.83
CA ILE A 14 -4.69 -10.23 8.08
C ILE A 14 -3.43 -9.99 8.89
N VAL A 15 -3.12 -8.74 9.17
CA VAL A 15 -1.84 -8.34 9.76
C VAL A 15 -1.77 -8.73 11.24
N ARG A 16 -2.84 -8.47 12.00
CA ARG A 16 -2.88 -8.74 13.45
C ARG A 16 -2.70 -10.22 13.80
N LYS A 17 -3.18 -11.11 12.93
CA LYS A 17 -3.08 -12.57 13.14
C LYS A 17 -1.69 -13.13 12.76
N LYS A 18 -0.89 -12.39 11.99
CA LYS A 18 0.33 -12.91 11.35
C LYS A 18 1.61 -12.21 11.80
N MET A 19 1.53 -10.96 12.26
CA MET A 19 2.69 -10.13 12.56
C MET A 19 2.73 -9.74 14.03
N ASP A 20 3.92 -9.58 14.58
CA ASP A 20 4.12 -8.99 15.89
C ASP A 20 3.90 -7.47 15.88
N GLN A 21 3.53 -6.92 17.04
CA GLN A 21 3.18 -5.50 17.17
C GLN A 21 4.35 -4.57 16.80
N THR A 22 5.58 -4.94 17.16
CA THR A 22 6.76 -4.11 16.87
C THR A 22 6.98 -3.96 15.35
N SER A 23 6.80 -5.05 14.60
CA SER A 23 6.91 -5.02 13.13
C SER A 23 5.79 -4.19 12.51
N ILE A 24 4.56 -4.29 13.04
CA ILE A 24 3.41 -3.47 12.60
C ILE A 24 3.70 -1.99 12.84
N ASP A 25 4.06 -1.62 14.07
CA ASP A 25 4.34 -0.23 14.46
C ASP A 25 5.45 0.37 13.59
N HIS A 26 6.52 -0.40 13.38
CA HIS A 26 7.63 0.04 12.53
C HIS A 26 7.18 0.32 11.09
N ALA A 27 6.47 -0.59 10.46
CA ALA A 27 6.00 -0.37 9.09
C ALA A 27 5.01 0.79 9.00
N CYS A 28 4.09 0.91 9.96
CA CYS A 28 3.10 1.99 10.01
C CYS A 28 3.74 3.36 10.19
N GLU A 29 4.86 3.48 10.93
CA GLU A 29 5.61 4.74 11.03
C GLU A 29 6.01 5.25 9.63
N TYR A 30 6.58 4.40 8.76
CA TYR A 30 6.97 4.77 7.40
C TYR A 30 5.79 5.03 6.49
N ILE A 31 4.76 4.17 6.57
CA ILE A 31 3.52 4.31 5.79
C ILE A 31 2.85 5.65 6.10
N ASN A 32 2.64 5.96 7.38
CA ASN A 32 1.97 7.19 7.82
C ASN A 32 2.78 8.44 7.47
N HIS A 33 4.11 8.39 7.61
CA HIS A 33 4.96 9.50 7.19
C HIS A 33 4.78 9.81 5.70
N VAL A 34 4.90 8.81 4.84
CA VAL A 34 4.75 8.99 3.39
C VAL A 34 3.32 9.41 3.03
N ALA A 35 2.31 8.81 3.65
CA ALA A 35 0.91 9.18 3.45
C ALA A 35 0.66 10.67 3.77
N ASN A 36 1.21 11.15 4.89
CA ASN A 36 1.06 12.55 5.31
C ASN A 36 1.77 13.53 4.37
N VAL A 37 2.97 13.18 3.88
CA VAL A 37 3.68 13.99 2.88
C VAL A 37 2.87 14.08 1.59
N LEU A 38 2.35 12.96 1.10
CA LEU A 38 1.57 12.92 -0.13
C LEU A 38 0.26 13.70 -0.01
N ARG A 39 -0.50 13.51 1.07
CA ARG A 39 -1.74 14.25 1.35
C ARG A 39 -1.52 15.76 1.40
N SER A 40 -0.42 16.19 2.06
CA SER A 40 -0.09 17.61 2.20
C SER A 40 0.31 18.29 0.89
N ASN A 41 0.59 17.51 -0.15
CA ASN A 41 1.02 17.99 -1.46
C ASN A 41 0.05 17.57 -2.59
N ASP A 42 -1.22 17.38 -2.25
CA ASP A 42 -2.31 17.04 -3.18
C ASP A 42 -2.09 15.76 -3.99
N HIS A 43 -1.36 14.80 -3.42
CA HIS A 43 -1.20 13.46 -3.95
C HIS A 43 -2.22 12.50 -3.33
N THR A 44 -2.36 11.31 -3.90
CA THR A 44 -3.43 10.38 -3.56
C THR A 44 -2.94 9.27 -2.64
N VAL A 45 -3.74 8.93 -1.62
CA VAL A 45 -3.57 7.74 -0.79
C VAL A 45 -4.76 6.82 -1.02
N VAL A 46 -4.51 5.54 -1.24
CA VAL A 46 -5.51 4.51 -1.49
C VAL A 46 -5.30 3.36 -0.51
N HIS A 47 -6.31 3.06 0.27
CA HIS A 47 -6.36 1.85 1.08
C HIS A 47 -6.93 0.72 0.25
N VAL A 48 -6.15 -0.33 0.05
CA VAL A 48 -6.58 -1.55 -0.63
C VAL A 48 -6.94 -2.59 0.42
N GLN A 49 -8.19 -3.05 0.42
CA GLN A 49 -8.71 -4.00 1.40
C GLN A 49 -9.12 -5.31 0.72
N ASP A 50 -8.62 -6.40 1.25
CA ASP A 50 -9.05 -7.74 0.85
C ASP A 50 -10.39 -8.08 1.52
N VAL A 51 -11.37 -8.44 0.71
CA VAL A 51 -12.72 -8.80 1.14
C VAL A 51 -13.09 -10.22 0.71
N GLU A 52 -12.11 -11.03 0.30
CA GLU A 52 -12.33 -12.43 -0.07
C GLU A 52 -12.96 -13.21 1.09
N GLY A 53 -14.08 -13.91 0.80
CA GLY A 53 -14.80 -14.70 1.79
C GLY A 53 -15.61 -13.89 2.81
N MET A 54 -15.77 -12.59 2.62
CA MET A 54 -16.54 -11.71 3.49
C MET A 54 -18.04 -11.99 3.33
N GLU A 55 -18.68 -12.50 4.38
CA GLU A 55 -20.13 -12.71 4.38
C GLU A 55 -20.93 -11.45 4.73
N GLU A 56 -20.35 -10.55 5.53
CA GLU A 56 -20.96 -9.26 5.93
C GLU A 56 -19.96 -8.10 5.82
N ALA A 57 -20.32 -7.07 5.08
CA ALA A 57 -19.49 -5.88 4.80
C ALA A 57 -19.08 -5.05 6.04
N ALA A 58 -19.58 -5.36 7.22
CA ALA A 58 -19.39 -4.61 8.47
C ALA A 58 -18.61 -5.38 9.55
N SER A 59 -17.97 -6.48 9.23
CA SER A 59 -17.18 -7.22 10.24
C SER A 59 -15.96 -6.41 10.66
N ASP A 60 -15.80 -6.22 11.98
CA ASP A 60 -14.64 -5.55 12.58
C ASP A 60 -13.30 -6.16 12.15
N GLU A 61 -13.31 -7.44 11.75
CA GLU A 61 -12.12 -8.15 11.29
C GLU A 61 -11.54 -7.60 9.98
N TYR A 62 -12.36 -6.98 9.12
CA TYR A 62 -11.93 -6.44 7.83
C TYR A 62 -11.48 -4.98 7.90
N ARG A 63 -11.60 -4.34 9.08
CA ARG A 63 -11.15 -2.96 9.26
C ARG A 63 -9.65 -2.82 9.09
N ILE A 64 -9.26 -1.65 8.59
CA ILE A 64 -7.86 -1.21 8.64
C ILE A 64 -7.44 -1.14 10.09
N ILE A 65 -6.23 -1.61 10.39
CA ILE A 65 -5.67 -1.56 11.74
C ILE A 65 -5.51 -0.10 12.22
N PRO A 66 -5.72 0.19 13.50
CA PRO A 66 -5.69 1.57 14.01
C PRO A 66 -4.31 2.24 13.94
N GLU A 67 -3.25 1.48 13.73
CA GLU A 67 -1.89 1.99 13.56
C GLU A 67 -1.68 2.69 12.21
N VAL A 68 -2.54 2.43 11.23
CA VAL A 68 -2.54 3.15 9.94
C VAL A 68 -3.43 4.37 10.03
N ASP A 69 -2.86 5.55 9.81
CA ASP A 69 -3.61 6.80 9.73
C ASP A 69 -4.51 6.80 8.50
N VAL A 70 -5.82 6.86 8.70
CA VAL A 70 -6.82 7.01 7.64
C VAL A 70 -7.36 8.43 7.64
N ASN A 71 -7.42 9.06 6.47
CA ASN A 71 -7.95 10.40 6.29
C ASN A 71 -9.25 10.35 5.46
N GLU A 72 -10.17 11.28 5.70
CA GLU A 72 -11.45 11.37 4.97
C GLU A 72 -11.31 11.56 3.45
N LYS A 73 -10.15 12.07 3.01
CA LYS A 73 -9.82 12.26 1.58
C LYS A 73 -9.18 11.03 0.94
N ASP A 74 -8.83 10.03 1.72
CA ASP A 74 -8.24 8.81 1.20
C ASP A 74 -9.29 8.01 0.42
N LEU A 75 -8.81 7.33 -0.59
CA LEU A 75 -9.65 6.43 -1.38
C LEU A 75 -9.58 5.01 -0.83
N THR A 76 -10.62 4.24 -1.06
CA THR A 76 -10.67 2.83 -0.71
C THR A 76 -11.00 2.02 -1.95
N VAL A 77 -10.27 0.94 -2.16
CA VAL A 77 -10.52 -0.07 -3.19
C VAL A 77 -10.58 -1.44 -2.52
N THR A 78 -11.61 -2.20 -2.80
CA THR A 78 -11.75 -3.58 -2.33
C THR A 78 -11.33 -4.56 -3.41
N LYS A 79 -10.75 -5.69 -3.01
CA LYS A 79 -10.32 -6.77 -3.89
C LYS A 79 -10.65 -8.15 -3.29
N GLU A 80 -10.73 -9.16 -4.16
CA GLU A 80 -10.88 -10.57 -3.80
C GLU A 80 -9.73 -11.44 -4.36
N ALA A 81 -8.64 -10.82 -4.78
CA ALA A 81 -7.48 -11.50 -5.34
C ALA A 81 -6.19 -10.82 -4.89
N SER A 82 -5.06 -11.51 -4.99
CA SER A 82 -3.74 -10.95 -4.58
C SER A 82 -3.38 -9.69 -5.35
N ASN A 83 -3.69 -9.61 -6.65
CA ASN A 83 -3.45 -8.43 -7.47
C ASN A 83 -4.59 -7.42 -7.29
N ALA A 84 -4.30 -6.27 -6.71
CA ALA A 84 -5.29 -5.21 -6.47
C ALA A 84 -5.91 -4.61 -7.75
N PHE A 85 -5.32 -4.87 -8.91
CA PHE A 85 -5.87 -4.46 -10.21
C PHE A 85 -6.80 -5.51 -10.85
N TRP A 86 -6.88 -6.72 -10.27
CA TRP A 86 -7.68 -7.79 -10.85
C TRP A 86 -9.15 -7.64 -10.49
N GLN A 87 -9.99 -7.41 -11.50
CA GLN A 87 -11.45 -7.23 -11.36
C GLN A 87 -11.85 -6.12 -10.37
N THR A 88 -11.06 -5.04 -10.31
CA THR A 88 -11.32 -3.84 -9.51
C THR A 88 -11.29 -2.60 -10.40
N ASP A 89 -11.68 -1.48 -9.86
CA ASP A 89 -11.61 -0.16 -10.51
C ASP A 89 -10.29 0.60 -10.23
N LEU A 90 -9.32 -0.02 -9.54
CA LEU A 90 -8.08 0.64 -9.13
C LEU A 90 -7.36 1.33 -10.29
N GLU A 91 -7.28 0.69 -11.45
CA GLU A 91 -6.64 1.30 -12.64
C GLU A 91 -7.33 2.59 -13.06
N GLN A 92 -8.67 2.60 -13.08
CA GLN A 92 -9.46 3.79 -13.44
C GLN A 92 -9.30 4.88 -12.38
N VAL A 93 -9.32 4.51 -11.10
CA VAL A 93 -9.09 5.41 -9.98
C VAL A 93 -7.75 6.11 -10.12
N LEU A 94 -6.66 5.37 -10.32
CA LEU A 94 -5.32 5.96 -10.46
C LEU A 94 -5.20 6.84 -11.69
N LYS A 95 -5.75 6.42 -12.83
CA LYS A 95 -5.72 7.21 -14.08
C LYS A 95 -6.53 8.50 -13.97
N SER A 96 -7.71 8.46 -13.35
CA SER A 96 -8.55 9.66 -13.16
C SER A 96 -7.90 10.71 -12.27
N HIS A 97 -7.01 10.30 -11.36
CA HIS A 97 -6.22 11.19 -10.52
C HIS A 97 -4.86 11.59 -11.15
N GLY A 98 -4.59 11.14 -12.38
CA GLY A 98 -3.35 11.45 -13.10
C GLY A 98 -2.10 10.82 -12.47
N ILE A 99 -2.25 9.71 -11.74
CA ILE A 99 -1.14 9.04 -11.06
C ILE A 99 -0.22 8.38 -12.09
N GLU A 100 1.07 8.62 -11.94
CA GLU A 100 2.14 8.02 -12.76
C GLU A 100 3.06 7.13 -11.90
N LEU A 101 3.47 7.64 -10.72
CA LEU A 101 4.28 6.90 -9.75
C LEU A 101 3.36 6.24 -8.73
N VAL A 102 3.49 4.93 -8.56
CA VAL A 102 2.71 4.15 -7.60
C VAL A 102 3.65 3.63 -6.52
N ILE A 103 3.57 4.21 -5.33
CA ILE A 103 4.29 3.73 -4.14
C ILE A 103 3.45 2.65 -3.50
N ILE A 104 4.02 1.48 -3.23
CA ILE A 104 3.30 0.33 -2.68
C ILE A 104 3.86 -0.02 -1.32
N ALA A 105 2.98 -0.18 -0.35
CA ALA A 105 3.27 -0.54 1.03
C ALA A 105 2.22 -1.56 1.55
N GLY A 106 2.47 -2.18 2.67
CA GLY A 106 1.53 -3.09 3.34
C GLY A 106 1.97 -4.54 3.35
N PHE A 107 1.03 -5.48 3.30
CA PHE A 107 1.22 -6.92 3.51
C PHE A 107 0.65 -7.73 2.33
N ALA A 108 1.23 -8.84 1.90
CA ALA A 108 2.56 -9.34 2.20
C ALA A 108 3.50 -9.12 1.01
N ALA A 109 4.79 -8.94 1.32
CA ALA A 109 5.83 -8.61 0.35
C ALA A 109 5.88 -9.56 -0.86
N GLU A 110 5.70 -10.87 -0.63
CA GLU A 110 5.75 -11.93 -1.64
C GLU A 110 4.40 -12.23 -2.31
N GLU A 111 3.31 -11.68 -1.79
CA GLU A 111 1.95 -11.94 -2.27
C GLU A 111 1.26 -10.65 -2.76
N CYS A 112 0.28 -10.14 -2.04
CA CYS A 112 -0.58 -9.04 -2.49
C CYS A 112 0.23 -7.79 -2.87
N VAL A 113 1.30 -7.47 -2.16
CA VAL A 113 2.21 -6.36 -2.48
C VAL A 113 2.92 -6.62 -3.81
N LEU A 114 3.54 -7.80 -3.99
CA LEU A 114 4.25 -8.17 -5.21
C LEU A 114 3.32 -8.28 -6.43
N PHE A 115 2.17 -8.95 -6.27
CA PHE A 115 1.19 -9.09 -7.35
C PHE A 115 0.63 -7.73 -7.79
N THR A 116 0.38 -6.83 -6.84
CA THR A 116 -0.07 -5.46 -7.14
C THR A 116 1.03 -4.65 -7.83
N TYR A 117 2.30 -4.81 -7.43
CA TYR A 117 3.44 -4.20 -8.11
C TYR A 117 3.51 -4.62 -9.59
N ASN A 118 3.46 -5.92 -9.85
CA ASN A 118 3.48 -6.45 -11.21
C ASN A 118 2.25 -5.97 -12.00
N GLY A 119 1.06 -5.98 -11.38
CA GLY A 119 -0.16 -5.47 -11.98
C GLY A 119 -0.10 -3.99 -12.36
N ALA A 120 0.58 -3.17 -11.55
CA ALA A 120 0.83 -1.76 -11.88
C ALA A 120 1.76 -1.62 -13.10
N MET A 121 2.86 -2.39 -13.14
CA MET A 121 3.78 -2.39 -14.29
C MET A 121 3.09 -2.77 -15.59
N GLU A 122 2.29 -3.82 -15.58
CA GLU A 122 1.56 -4.31 -16.77
C GLU A 122 0.58 -3.28 -17.33
N ARG A 123 0.15 -2.31 -16.51
CA ARG A 123 -0.77 -1.21 -16.86
C ARG A 123 -0.07 0.10 -17.19
N GLY A 124 1.28 0.09 -17.25
CA GLY A 124 2.09 1.24 -17.62
C GLY A 124 2.33 2.26 -16.50
N PHE A 125 1.97 1.93 -15.25
CA PHE A 125 2.40 2.72 -14.10
C PHE A 125 3.88 2.49 -13.78
N ARG A 126 4.45 3.35 -12.94
CA ARG A 126 5.82 3.23 -12.42
C ARG A 126 5.79 2.83 -10.95
N PRO A 127 5.69 1.52 -10.64
CA PRO A 127 5.62 1.09 -9.25
C PRO A 127 6.99 1.11 -8.59
N VAL A 128 6.98 1.46 -7.29
CA VAL A 128 8.11 1.37 -6.38
C VAL A 128 7.62 0.83 -5.02
N MET A 129 8.43 0.02 -4.35
CA MET A 129 8.16 -0.45 -2.99
C MET A 129 8.59 0.60 -1.98
N LEU A 130 7.78 0.86 -0.96
CA LEU A 130 8.19 1.72 0.15
C LEU A 130 9.18 0.96 1.05
N GLN A 131 10.40 1.48 1.16
CA GLN A 131 11.40 0.92 2.07
C GLN A 131 10.87 1.00 3.51
N ASN A 132 10.98 -0.11 4.24
CA ASN A 132 10.47 -0.31 5.59
C ASN A 132 8.93 -0.22 5.73
N GLY A 133 8.20 -0.03 4.64
CA GLY A 133 6.74 0.02 4.63
C GLY A 133 6.07 -1.26 4.14
N ILE A 134 6.82 -2.32 3.83
CA ILE A 134 6.26 -3.63 3.45
C ILE A 134 6.56 -4.67 4.53
N LEU A 135 5.61 -5.57 4.73
CA LEU A 135 5.63 -6.61 5.75
C LEU A 135 5.54 -8.00 5.13
N SER A 136 6.11 -8.99 5.80
CA SER A 136 5.94 -10.43 5.55
C SER A 136 6.24 -11.21 6.81
N ILE A 137 5.61 -12.39 6.95
CA ILE A 137 6.01 -13.40 7.95
C ILE A 137 7.37 -14.04 7.61
N HIS A 138 7.85 -13.82 6.39
CA HIS A 138 9.13 -14.29 5.88
C HIS A 138 10.09 -13.12 5.68
N PRO A 139 11.04 -12.85 6.59
CA PRO A 139 11.99 -11.74 6.46
C PRO A 139 12.80 -11.78 5.16
N GLU A 140 13.11 -12.96 4.65
CA GLU A 140 13.79 -13.17 3.38
C GLU A 140 12.96 -12.72 2.18
N ALA A 141 11.62 -12.76 2.25
CA ALA A 141 10.74 -12.26 1.21
C ALA A 141 10.81 -10.73 1.10
N VAL A 142 10.87 -10.02 2.21
CA VAL A 142 11.09 -8.56 2.23
C VAL A 142 12.45 -8.22 1.59
N ALA A 143 13.52 -8.92 2.00
CA ALA A 143 14.85 -8.69 1.48
C ALA A 143 14.95 -8.97 -0.03
N SER A 144 14.34 -10.05 -0.53
CA SER A 144 14.33 -10.39 -1.96
C SER A 144 13.48 -9.40 -2.76
N THR A 145 12.36 -8.94 -2.23
CA THR A 145 11.54 -7.91 -2.87
C THR A 145 12.32 -6.61 -3.05
N TYR A 146 13.05 -6.17 -2.03
CA TYR A 146 13.89 -4.97 -2.13
C TYR A 146 15.07 -5.14 -3.10
N ARG A 147 15.65 -6.33 -3.19
CA ARG A 147 16.72 -6.62 -4.14
C ARG A 147 16.23 -6.61 -5.58
N ASP A 148 15.05 -7.16 -5.84
CA ASP A 148 14.59 -7.51 -7.18
C ASP A 148 13.59 -6.49 -7.76
N ARG A 149 13.16 -5.48 -7.00
CA ARG A 149 12.17 -4.47 -7.39
C ARG A 149 12.68 -3.05 -7.15
N ASN A 150 12.05 -2.08 -7.80
CA ASN A 150 12.34 -0.68 -7.53
C ASN A 150 11.87 -0.30 -6.12
N VAL A 151 12.70 0.42 -5.40
CA VAL A 151 12.46 0.83 -4.01
C VAL A 151 12.58 2.34 -3.88
N ILE A 152 11.72 2.94 -3.09
CA ILE A 152 11.82 4.34 -2.70
C ILE A 152 11.90 4.44 -1.18
N SER A 153 12.79 5.29 -0.67
CA SER A 153 12.87 5.62 0.75
C SER A 153 12.09 6.88 1.08
N TYR A 154 11.63 7.04 2.31
CA TYR A 154 10.89 8.24 2.72
C TYR A 154 11.71 9.55 2.53
N PRO A 155 13.03 9.61 2.74
CA PRO A 155 13.77 10.85 2.47
C PRO A 155 13.72 11.28 1.00
N VAL A 156 13.64 10.32 0.07
CA VAL A 156 13.45 10.62 -1.35
C VAL A 156 12.04 11.15 -1.62
N VAL A 157 11.03 10.59 -0.96
CA VAL A 157 9.65 11.10 -1.03
C VAL A 157 9.58 12.53 -0.50
N ASP A 158 10.21 12.82 0.65
CA ASP A 158 10.31 14.16 1.21
C ASP A 158 10.96 15.12 0.22
N TYR A 159 12.08 14.71 -0.39
CA TYR A 159 12.79 15.52 -1.37
C TYR A 159 11.94 15.85 -2.60
N LEU A 160 11.19 14.86 -3.11
CA LEU A 160 10.37 15.03 -4.31
C LEU A 160 9.11 15.86 -4.08
N TYR A 161 8.52 15.80 -2.89
CA TYR A 161 7.16 16.30 -2.66
C TYR A 161 7.02 17.30 -1.52
N LYS A 162 7.98 17.38 -0.58
CA LYS A 162 7.91 18.31 0.55
C LYS A 162 8.76 19.55 0.36
N PHE A 163 9.83 19.47 -0.42
CA PHE A 163 10.79 20.55 -0.58
C PHE A 163 10.81 21.20 -1.97
N ASN A 164 9.85 20.86 -2.83
CA ASN A 164 9.71 21.42 -4.18
C ASN A 164 8.48 22.33 -4.28
#